data_d97b0018f2aa6624ea1b603309076c39
#
_entry.id   d97b0018f2aa6624ea1b603309076c39
#
_cell.length_a   1.000
_cell.length_b   1.000
_cell.length_c   1.000
_cell.angle_alpha   90.00
_cell.angle_beta   90.00
_cell.angle_gamma   90.00
#
_symmetry.space_group_name_H-M   'P 1'
#
loop_
_entity.id
_entity.type
_entity.pdbx_description
1 polymer ?
#
loop_
_entity_poly.entity_id
_entity_poly.type
_entity_poly.pdbx_seq_one_letter_code
_entity_poly.pdbx_strand_id
1 'polypeptide(L)'
;MNKVTRIKFLKRKTPSSLLGLALDGSRLEGVALRRSNGSLQVHQRFTATLSLDPLTAAPELVGREILNHLEAAGIRERNCVIGLPLKWALTVHTEVPKIPEADIPDFLQIEAERGFPTDTAMLQVATSRMASSTGRQHATFIGIPRNHVERLEQVLRAAKLRPVSFSLGITALQPARSTDASGVLALVIGESHVGLQITSGGGVVALRALESAIDTGGSRAFQGDLIAREARITLGQLPADLRDSVKRIRIFGPRDQVQKLADAIRPRFESGSLKLETVSTYPPNEFGKTIPAETPISEAFSLAAWRLAGLGNEFEFLPPKVSAWQRASAKYAPGKMRKVAAIAAAAVLIVVALFGYQEWQLSGLKSKWAGMATEVKSLESISAQISQYRPWFDSSFRCLNILKQLTLAFPEDGSVTAKTVEIRDMNSVICSGNAANYAALLRTVHDLGTNSGVSALTPQMRGKSPIQFSFEYRVNGGPNETR
;
A
#
# COMPACT_ATOMS: atom_id res chain seq x y z
N MET A 1 -9.37 -36.13 1.55
CA MET A 1 -8.29 -35.56 0.69
C MET A 1 -8.53 -34.06 0.56
N ASN A 2 -7.98 -33.25 1.44
CA ASN A 2 -8.08 -31.78 1.37
C ASN A 2 -6.78 -31.22 0.80
N LYS A 3 -6.84 -30.71 -0.42
CA LYS A 3 -5.76 -29.94 -1.03
C LYS A 3 -5.58 -28.64 -0.26
N VAL A 4 -4.58 -28.58 0.61
CA VAL A 4 -4.08 -27.34 1.19
C VAL A 4 -3.47 -26.54 0.05
N THR A 5 -4.17 -25.49 -0.37
CA THR A 5 -3.69 -24.53 -1.36
C THR A 5 -2.49 -23.79 -0.76
N ARG A 6 -1.27 -24.24 -1.13
CA ARG A 6 -0.04 -23.51 -0.84
C ARG A 6 -0.15 -22.13 -1.50
N ILE A 7 -0.46 -21.12 -0.70
CA ILE A 7 -0.34 -19.71 -1.12
C ILE A 7 1.14 -19.51 -1.46
N LYS A 8 1.45 -19.40 -2.75
CA LYS A 8 2.77 -18.98 -3.22
C LYS A 8 3.01 -17.57 -2.68
N PHE A 9 3.76 -17.47 -1.58
CA PHE A 9 4.32 -16.19 -1.18
C PHE A 9 5.11 -15.66 -2.37
N LEU A 10 4.68 -14.52 -2.90
CA LEU A 10 5.42 -13.74 -3.89
C LEU A 10 6.86 -13.61 -3.34
N LYS A 11 7.83 -14.23 -4.02
CA LYS A 11 9.26 -14.07 -3.71
C LYS A 11 9.54 -12.56 -3.75
N ARG A 12 9.66 -11.93 -2.57
CA ARG A 12 10.12 -10.54 -2.49
C ARG A 12 11.45 -10.50 -3.24
N LYS A 13 11.54 -9.66 -4.25
CA LYS A 13 12.80 -9.42 -4.97
C LYS A 13 13.86 -9.07 -3.94
N THR A 14 14.89 -9.89 -3.83
CA THR A 14 16.04 -9.57 -2.96
C THR A 14 16.63 -8.26 -3.45
N PRO A 15 16.89 -7.29 -2.56
CA PRO A 15 17.49 -6.02 -2.96
C PRO A 15 18.84 -6.26 -3.64
N SER A 16 19.21 -5.36 -4.54
CA SER A 16 20.53 -5.42 -5.21
C SER A 16 21.66 -4.90 -4.31
N SER A 17 21.34 -4.08 -3.31
CA SER A 17 22.26 -3.50 -2.35
C SER A 17 21.61 -3.43 -0.96
N LEU A 18 22.43 -3.45 0.09
CA LEU A 18 21.98 -3.46 1.47
C LEU A 18 23.09 -2.94 2.39
N LEU A 19 22.69 -2.17 3.41
CA LEU A 19 23.58 -1.76 4.48
C LEU A 19 23.49 -2.76 5.65
N GLY A 20 24.58 -3.39 6.01
CA GLY A 20 24.72 -4.10 7.29
C GLY A 20 25.20 -3.12 8.35
N LEU A 21 24.57 -3.15 9.50
CA LEU A 21 24.98 -2.42 10.69
C LEU A 21 25.16 -3.43 11.83
N ALA A 22 26.17 -3.24 12.68
CA ALA A 22 26.33 -3.96 13.93
C ALA A 22 26.57 -2.96 15.05
N LEU A 23 25.77 -3.06 16.10
CA LEU A 23 25.90 -2.24 17.30
C LEU A 23 26.45 -3.10 18.43
N ASP A 24 27.57 -2.68 19.00
CA ASP A 24 28.21 -3.33 20.14
C ASP A 24 28.68 -2.27 21.14
N GLY A 25 27.94 -2.10 22.21
CA GLY A 25 28.15 -0.99 23.15
C GLY A 25 27.97 0.38 22.46
N SER A 26 29.02 1.20 22.49
CA SER A 26 29.06 2.48 21.77
C SER A 26 29.59 2.34 20.34
N ARG A 27 30.18 1.21 20.00
CA ARG A 27 30.73 0.97 18.67
C ARG A 27 29.63 0.64 17.66
N LEU A 28 29.58 1.39 16.58
CA LEU A 28 28.74 1.13 15.40
C LEU A 28 29.64 0.79 14.22
N GLU A 29 29.47 -0.40 13.68
CA GLU A 29 30.10 -0.82 12.44
C GLU A 29 29.07 -0.84 11.31
N GLY A 30 29.43 -0.35 10.12
CA GLY A 30 28.57 -0.37 8.96
C GLY A 30 29.29 -0.80 7.70
N VAL A 31 28.63 -1.65 6.91
CA VAL A 31 29.14 -2.18 5.64
C VAL A 31 28.05 -2.11 4.58
N ALA A 32 28.27 -1.33 3.53
CA ALA A 32 27.40 -1.27 2.37
C ALA A 32 27.82 -2.36 1.37
N LEU A 33 26.90 -3.33 1.13
CA LEU A 33 27.12 -4.43 0.20
C LEU A 33 26.24 -4.27 -1.04
N ARG A 34 26.79 -4.67 -2.18
CA ARG A 34 26.08 -4.79 -3.45
C ARG A 34 26.25 -6.19 -4.02
N ARG A 35 25.16 -6.74 -4.51
CA ARG A 35 25.17 -7.99 -5.26
C ARG A 35 25.30 -7.69 -6.76
N SER A 36 26.35 -8.22 -7.39
CA SER A 36 26.58 -8.10 -8.83
C SER A 36 27.02 -9.46 -9.38
N ASN A 37 26.39 -9.92 -10.43
CA ASN A 37 26.78 -11.13 -11.22
C ASN A 37 27.19 -12.34 -10.37
N GLY A 38 26.43 -12.65 -9.31
CA GLY A 38 26.74 -13.81 -8.45
C GLY A 38 27.79 -13.55 -7.37
N SER A 39 28.41 -12.36 -7.30
CA SER A 39 29.37 -11.94 -6.30
C SER A 39 28.76 -10.92 -5.33
N LEU A 40 29.31 -10.85 -4.12
CA LEU A 40 29.08 -9.80 -3.14
C LEU A 40 30.27 -8.86 -3.11
N GLN A 41 30.01 -7.58 -3.31
CA GLN A 41 31.07 -6.56 -3.32
C GLN A 41 30.84 -5.59 -2.15
N VAL A 42 31.92 -5.32 -1.42
CA VAL A 42 31.96 -4.24 -0.42
C VAL A 42 32.08 -2.93 -1.17
N HIS A 43 31.08 -2.07 -1.02
CA HIS A 43 31.11 -0.75 -1.64
C HIS A 43 31.75 0.28 -0.71
N GLN A 44 31.33 0.30 0.55
CA GLN A 44 31.81 1.18 1.59
C GLN A 44 31.71 0.49 2.94
N ARG A 45 32.60 0.89 3.86
CA ARG A 45 32.54 0.47 5.27
C ARG A 45 32.99 1.61 6.18
N PHE A 46 32.48 1.61 7.39
CA PHE A 46 32.93 2.51 8.45
C PHE A 46 32.82 1.81 9.80
N THR A 47 33.58 2.34 10.74
CA THR A 47 33.46 2.05 12.17
C THR A 47 33.49 3.38 12.89
N ALA A 48 32.54 3.61 13.77
CA ALA A 48 32.40 4.83 14.56
C ALA A 48 32.09 4.49 16.01
N THR A 49 32.46 5.35 16.92
CA THR A 49 32.04 5.30 18.32
C THR A 49 30.93 6.35 18.48
N LEU A 50 29.74 5.92 18.88
CA LEU A 50 28.64 6.82 19.19
C LEU A 50 28.92 7.53 20.52
N SER A 51 28.76 8.83 20.55
CA SER A 51 28.88 9.65 21.75
C SER A 51 27.59 9.57 22.62
N LEU A 52 26.48 9.22 22.01
CA LEU A 52 25.17 9.12 22.64
C LEU A 52 24.72 7.66 22.71
N ASP A 53 24.18 7.24 23.86
CA ASP A 53 23.61 5.91 24.02
C ASP A 53 22.26 5.81 23.28
N PRO A 54 22.10 4.87 22.34
CA PRO A 54 20.87 4.69 21.57
C PRO A 54 19.62 4.38 22.40
N LEU A 55 19.79 3.85 23.63
CA LEU A 55 18.66 3.47 24.49
C LEU A 55 18.15 4.64 25.34
N THR A 56 19.06 5.52 25.79
CA THR A 56 18.72 6.55 26.77
C THR A 56 18.61 7.95 26.15
N ALA A 57 19.46 8.28 25.17
CA ALA A 57 19.44 9.60 24.53
C ALA A 57 18.26 9.78 23.57
N ALA A 58 17.91 11.02 23.21
CA ALA A 58 16.83 11.31 22.26
C ALA A 58 17.10 10.67 20.89
N PRO A 59 16.12 9.93 20.30
CA PRO A 59 16.33 9.22 19.03
C PRO A 59 16.76 10.11 17.88
N GLU A 60 16.31 11.37 17.88
CA GLU A 60 16.63 12.35 16.84
C GLU A 60 18.12 12.76 16.89
N LEU A 61 18.68 12.84 18.09
CA LEU A 61 20.09 13.20 18.27
C LEU A 61 20.99 12.04 17.87
N VAL A 62 20.73 10.84 18.39
CA VAL A 62 21.46 9.62 18.00
C VAL A 62 21.32 9.35 16.51
N GLY A 63 20.10 9.50 15.97
CA GLY A 63 19.83 9.31 14.56
C GLY A 63 20.59 10.29 13.66
N ARG A 64 20.76 11.54 14.11
CA ARG A 64 21.58 12.54 13.42
C ARG A 64 23.06 12.17 13.46
N GLU A 65 23.58 11.72 14.61
CA GLU A 65 24.94 11.25 14.75
C GLU A 65 25.24 10.09 13.80
N ILE A 66 24.38 9.08 13.77
CA ILE A 66 24.49 7.95 12.82
C ILE A 66 24.45 8.44 11.37
N LEU A 67 23.55 9.36 11.03
CA LEU A 67 23.44 9.90 9.67
C LEU A 67 24.73 10.63 9.27
N ASN A 68 25.31 11.42 10.17
CA ASN A 68 26.58 12.11 9.92
C ASN A 68 27.72 11.12 9.62
N HIS A 69 27.83 10.02 10.39
CA HIS A 69 28.81 8.97 10.13
C HIS A 69 28.60 8.28 8.78
N LEU A 70 27.34 8.02 8.39
CA LEU A 70 27.01 7.45 7.09
C LEU A 70 27.36 8.39 5.94
N GLU A 71 27.09 9.69 6.09
CA GLU A 71 27.40 10.71 5.09
C GLU A 71 28.94 10.90 4.95
N ALA A 72 29.65 10.94 6.07
CA ALA A 72 31.13 11.01 6.07
C ALA A 72 31.76 9.79 5.39
N ALA A 73 31.14 8.60 5.53
CA ALA A 73 31.60 7.39 4.85
C ALA A 73 31.07 7.30 3.39
N GLY A 74 30.29 8.25 2.89
CA GLY A 74 29.71 8.26 1.55
C GLY A 74 28.63 7.21 1.34
N ILE A 75 28.03 6.67 2.40
CA ILE A 75 27.01 5.60 2.32
C ILE A 75 25.64 6.20 2.02
N ARG A 76 25.07 5.81 0.87
CA ARG A 76 23.74 6.25 0.39
C ARG A 76 22.65 5.23 0.59
N GLU A 77 22.99 3.99 0.96
CA GLU A 77 22.02 2.92 1.21
C GLU A 77 21.11 3.30 2.37
N ARG A 78 19.80 3.07 2.18
CA ARG A 78 18.78 3.38 3.20
C ARG A 78 18.16 2.12 3.79
N ASN A 79 18.14 1.02 3.04
CA ASN A 79 17.67 -0.25 3.57
C ASN A 79 18.81 -0.90 4.37
N CYS A 80 18.55 -1.25 5.63
CA CYS A 80 19.57 -1.81 6.49
C CYS A 80 19.11 -3.08 7.22
N VAL A 81 20.07 -3.92 7.51
CA VAL A 81 19.99 -5.02 8.48
C VAL A 81 20.85 -4.63 9.67
N ILE A 82 20.37 -4.86 10.88
CA ILE A 82 21.13 -4.51 12.07
C ILE A 82 21.38 -5.71 12.97
N GLY A 83 22.61 -5.83 13.44
CA GLY A 83 23.03 -6.71 14.53
C GLY A 83 22.78 -6.03 15.86
N LEU A 84 21.94 -6.65 16.67
CA LEU A 84 21.65 -6.20 18.02
C LEU A 84 22.77 -6.60 18.96
N PRO A 85 23.07 -5.80 20.01
CA PRO A 85 24.06 -6.17 21.03
C PRO A 85 23.70 -7.48 21.71
N LEU A 86 24.64 -8.41 21.75
CA LEU A 86 24.43 -9.73 22.36
C LEU A 86 24.03 -9.65 23.85
N LYS A 87 24.50 -8.63 24.56
CA LYS A 87 24.15 -8.37 25.95
C LYS A 87 22.65 -8.10 26.21
N TRP A 88 21.88 -7.80 25.18
CA TRP A 88 20.43 -7.64 25.30
C TRP A 88 19.67 -8.96 25.20
N ALA A 89 20.35 -10.02 24.78
CA ALA A 89 19.73 -11.32 24.57
C ALA A 89 19.60 -12.09 25.90
N LEU A 90 18.37 -12.44 26.24
CA LEU A 90 18.04 -13.43 27.27
C LEU A 90 17.87 -14.77 26.57
N THR A 91 18.43 -15.84 27.14
CA THR A 91 18.35 -17.18 26.55
C THR A 91 17.78 -18.17 27.53
N VAL A 92 16.87 -19.00 27.05
CA VAL A 92 16.25 -20.10 27.78
C VAL A 92 16.29 -21.34 26.92
N HIS A 93 16.68 -22.46 27.49
CA HIS A 93 16.75 -23.76 26.81
C HIS A 93 15.76 -24.75 27.40
N THR A 94 15.10 -25.52 26.54
CA THR A 94 14.17 -26.58 26.95
C THR A 94 14.29 -27.81 26.05
N GLU A 95 13.94 -29.01 26.60
CA GLU A 95 13.76 -30.21 25.82
C GLU A 95 12.31 -30.27 25.33
N VAL A 96 12.12 -30.58 24.03
CA VAL A 96 10.79 -30.69 23.42
C VAL A 96 10.35 -32.15 23.51
N PRO A 97 9.28 -32.46 24.24
CA PRO A 97 8.78 -33.83 24.34
C PRO A 97 8.25 -34.34 22.98
N LYS A 98 8.08 -35.66 22.88
CA LYS A 98 7.50 -36.28 21.68
C LYS A 98 6.00 -36.02 21.62
N ILE A 99 5.60 -34.87 21.12
CA ILE A 99 4.22 -34.42 20.91
C ILE A 99 3.95 -34.25 19.41
N PRO A 100 2.67 -34.22 18.98
CA PRO A 100 2.31 -33.89 17.60
C PRO A 100 2.88 -32.55 17.17
N GLU A 101 3.34 -32.45 15.90
CA GLU A 101 3.93 -31.22 15.37
C GLU A 101 2.97 -30.02 15.45
N ALA A 102 1.66 -30.25 15.44
CA ALA A 102 0.63 -29.21 15.57
C ALA A 102 0.62 -28.56 16.96
N ASP A 103 1.01 -29.31 18.02
CA ASP A 103 0.96 -28.85 19.42
C ASP A 103 2.28 -28.23 19.86
N ILE A 104 3.36 -28.40 19.07
CA ILE A 104 4.68 -27.85 19.39
C ILE A 104 4.65 -26.30 19.55
N PRO A 105 4.00 -25.51 18.71
CA PRO A 105 3.98 -24.05 18.89
C PRO A 105 3.40 -23.62 20.24
N ASP A 106 2.31 -24.24 20.68
CA ASP A 106 1.65 -23.91 21.95
C ASP A 106 2.53 -24.34 23.14
N PHE A 107 3.14 -25.55 23.07
CA PHE A 107 4.12 -26.00 24.04
C PHE A 107 5.29 -25.03 24.17
N LEU A 108 5.90 -24.60 23.04
CA LEU A 108 7.02 -23.67 23.04
C LEU A 108 6.65 -22.31 23.62
N GLN A 109 5.42 -21.84 23.38
CA GLN A 109 4.95 -20.59 23.96
C GLN A 109 4.88 -20.70 25.50
N ILE A 110 4.31 -21.78 26.03
CA ILE A 110 4.20 -22.02 27.49
C ILE A 110 5.59 -22.12 28.12
N GLU A 111 6.52 -22.85 27.48
CA GLU A 111 7.88 -22.98 27.99
C GLU A 111 8.67 -21.66 27.97
N ALA A 112 8.46 -20.84 26.96
CA ALA A 112 9.03 -19.50 26.92
C ALA A 112 8.49 -18.62 28.06
N GLU A 113 7.17 -18.64 28.32
CA GLU A 113 6.54 -17.89 29.40
C GLU A 113 7.06 -18.33 30.79
N ARG A 114 7.35 -19.61 30.97
CA ARG A 114 7.89 -20.15 32.22
C ARG A 114 9.39 -19.89 32.40
N GLY A 115 10.14 -19.88 31.31
CA GLY A 115 11.61 -19.83 31.35
C GLY A 115 12.18 -18.43 31.46
N PHE A 116 11.54 -17.40 30.88
CA PHE A 116 12.03 -16.05 30.96
C PHE A 116 11.73 -15.41 32.35
N PRO A 117 12.65 -14.62 32.89
CA PRO A 117 12.44 -13.90 34.15
C PRO A 117 11.47 -12.71 34.04
N THR A 118 11.02 -12.41 32.84
CA THR A 118 10.17 -11.26 32.49
C THR A 118 9.03 -11.74 31.61
N ASP A 119 7.87 -11.07 31.68
CA ASP A 119 6.73 -11.34 30.82
C ASP A 119 7.15 -11.37 29.34
N THR A 120 6.83 -12.45 28.65
CA THR A 120 7.12 -12.63 27.21
C THR A 120 6.46 -11.56 26.35
N ALA A 121 5.36 -10.91 26.82
CA ALA A 121 4.76 -9.77 26.14
C ALA A 121 5.71 -8.57 26.05
N MET A 122 6.67 -8.45 26.96
CA MET A 122 7.70 -7.39 26.98
C MET A 122 8.95 -7.75 26.17
N LEU A 123 8.98 -8.95 25.58
CA LEU A 123 10.09 -9.46 24.78
C LEU A 123 9.69 -9.64 23.31
N GLN A 124 10.67 -9.48 22.43
CA GLN A 124 10.64 -10.06 21.08
C GLN A 124 11.36 -11.39 21.17
N VAL A 125 10.60 -12.47 21.05
CA VAL A 125 11.13 -13.83 21.20
C VAL A 125 11.34 -14.47 19.84
N ALA A 126 12.52 -15.03 19.63
CA ALA A 126 12.83 -15.92 18.53
C ALA A 126 13.20 -17.30 19.07
N THR A 127 12.95 -18.35 18.30
CA THR A 127 13.17 -19.73 18.72
C THR A 127 14.10 -20.45 17.75
N SER A 128 15.12 -21.11 18.28
CA SER A 128 15.96 -22.06 17.55
C SER A 128 15.60 -23.46 17.96
N ARG A 129 15.28 -24.33 16.99
CA ARG A 129 14.98 -25.75 17.19
C ARG A 129 16.16 -26.57 16.69
N MET A 130 16.50 -27.61 17.43
CA MET A 130 17.60 -28.52 17.08
C MET A 130 17.25 -29.96 17.44
N ALA A 131 17.85 -30.89 16.72
CA ALA A 131 17.75 -32.29 17.00
C ALA A 131 19.12 -32.83 17.45
N SER A 132 19.19 -33.52 18.58
CA SER A 132 20.40 -34.17 19.01
C SER A 132 20.71 -35.44 18.18
N SER A 133 21.93 -35.91 18.28
CA SER A 133 22.35 -37.18 17.66
C SER A 133 21.54 -38.39 18.16
N THR A 134 20.93 -38.30 19.34
CA THR A 134 20.03 -39.32 19.92
C THR A 134 18.59 -39.23 19.46
N GLY A 135 18.27 -38.23 18.60
CA GLY A 135 16.92 -37.96 18.09
C GLY A 135 16.02 -37.20 19.06
N ARG A 136 16.52 -36.72 20.19
CA ARG A 136 15.79 -35.78 21.06
C ARG A 136 15.70 -34.42 20.42
N GLN A 137 14.55 -33.78 20.59
CA GLN A 137 14.30 -32.44 20.12
C GLN A 137 14.56 -31.45 21.25
N HIS A 138 15.21 -30.36 20.93
CA HIS A 138 15.48 -29.28 21.86
C HIS A 138 15.07 -27.94 21.24
N ALA A 139 14.81 -26.93 22.08
CA ALA A 139 14.52 -25.58 21.66
C ALA A 139 15.26 -24.58 22.57
N THR A 140 15.81 -23.54 21.95
CA THR A 140 16.38 -22.39 22.65
C THR A 140 15.56 -21.16 22.27
N PHE A 141 15.05 -20.48 23.28
CA PHE A 141 14.37 -19.20 23.14
C PHE A 141 15.37 -18.08 23.37
N ILE A 142 15.29 -17.08 22.50
CA ILE A 142 16.09 -15.88 22.60
C ILE A 142 15.15 -14.70 22.67
N GLY A 143 15.13 -14.00 23.80
CA GLY A 143 14.30 -12.84 24.06
C GLY A 143 15.12 -11.57 24.03
N ILE A 144 14.67 -10.58 23.29
CA ILE A 144 15.22 -9.20 23.30
C ILE A 144 14.12 -8.27 23.85
N PRO A 145 14.45 -7.38 24.82
CA PRO A 145 13.47 -6.43 25.34
C PRO A 145 12.83 -5.61 24.22
N ARG A 146 11.51 -5.59 24.18
CA ARG A 146 10.74 -4.94 23.11
C ARG A 146 11.00 -3.44 23.03
N ASN A 147 11.12 -2.78 24.20
CA ASN A 147 11.46 -1.38 24.30
C ASN A 147 12.83 -1.04 23.65
N HIS A 148 13.84 -1.94 23.76
CA HIS A 148 15.13 -1.75 23.08
C HIS A 148 14.98 -1.80 21.56
N VAL A 149 14.23 -2.79 21.06
CA VAL A 149 13.94 -2.95 19.63
C VAL A 149 13.20 -1.73 19.06
N GLU A 150 12.13 -1.32 19.74
CA GLU A 150 11.32 -0.17 19.33
C GLU A 150 12.13 1.14 19.37
N ARG A 151 12.95 1.32 20.41
CA ARG A 151 13.81 2.49 20.56
C ARG A 151 14.82 2.56 19.43
N LEU A 152 15.51 1.45 19.15
CA LEU A 152 16.49 1.38 18.07
C LEU A 152 15.82 1.59 16.70
N GLU A 153 14.61 1.09 16.49
CA GLU A 153 13.85 1.38 15.26
C GLU A 153 13.57 2.88 15.09
N GLN A 154 13.23 3.59 16.18
CA GLN A 154 13.04 5.05 16.15
C GLN A 154 14.34 5.78 15.80
N VAL A 155 15.47 5.41 16.42
CA VAL A 155 16.79 5.96 16.12
C VAL A 155 17.14 5.78 14.64
N LEU A 156 16.97 4.57 14.10
CA LEU A 156 17.27 4.28 12.70
C LEU A 156 16.38 5.07 11.75
N ARG A 157 15.09 5.24 12.08
CA ARG A 157 14.19 6.08 11.29
C ARG A 157 14.61 7.56 11.31
N ALA A 158 15.06 8.07 12.47
CA ALA A 158 15.60 9.41 12.59
C ALA A 158 16.89 9.58 11.76
N ALA A 159 17.71 8.52 11.64
CA ALA A 159 18.86 8.45 10.73
C ALA A 159 18.47 8.27 9.24
N LYS A 160 17.17 8.38 8.89
CA LYS A 160 16.62 8.16 7.55
C LYS A 160 16.88 6.73 7.01
N LEU A 161 17.12 5.77 7.88
CA LEU A 161 17.30 4.37 7.54
C LEU A 161 15.96 3.61 7.60
N ARG A 162 15.89 2.53 6.82
CA ARG A 162 14.74 1.63 6.76
C ARG A 162 15.17 0.23 7.17
N PRO A 163 15.01 -0.14 8.44
CA PRO A 163 15.37 -1.47 8.89
C PRO A 163 14.48 -2.50 8.22
N VAL A 164 15.11 -3.54 7.67
CA VAL A 164 14.44 -4.68 7.02
C VAL A 164 14.60 -5.97 7.82
N SER A 165 15.54 -6.00 8.78
CA SER A 165 15.78 -7.13 9.67
C SER A 165 16.58 -6.68 10.89
N PHE A 166 16.22 -7.21 12.06
CA PHE A 166 16.98 -7.15 13.28
C PHE A 166 17.39 -8.57 13.67
N SER A 167 18.69 -8.80 13.88
CA SER A 167 19.22 -10.11 14.22
C SER A 167 20.42 -9.98 15.18
N LEU A 168 21.05 -11.09 15.53
CA LEU A 168 22.29 -11.10 16.32
C LEU A 168 23.48 -11.30 15.39
N GLY A 169 24.51 -10.48 15.53
CA GLY A 169 25.70 -10.53 14.67
C GLY A 169 26.46 -11.85 14.77
N ILE A 170 26.61 -12.37 15.98
CA ILE A 170 27.28 -13.64 16.25
C ILE A 170 26.63 -14.83 15.51
N THR A 171 25.30 -14.85 15.39
CA THR A 171 24.59 -15.94 14.70
C THR A 171 24.79 -15.87 13.18
N ALA A 172 25.12 -14.71 12.65
CA ALA A 172 25.46 -14.55 11.25
C ALA A 172 26.92 -14.95 10.95
N LEU A 173 27.83 -14.84 11.93
CA LEU A 173 29.20 -15.31 11.82
C LEU A 173 29.31 -16.84 11.89
N GLN A 174 28.54 -17.46 12.78
CA GLN A 174 28.48 -18.92 12.92
C GLN A 174 27.02 -19.38 12.80
N PRO A 175 26.50 -19.54 11.58
CA PRO A 175 25.12 -20.01 11.38
C PRO A 175 25.00 -21.47 11.82
N ALA A 176 23.89 -21.78 12.45
CA ALA A 176 23.62 -23.15 12.93
C ALA A 176 23.29 -24.13 11.78
N ARG A 177 22.92 -23.62 10.62
CA ARG A 177 22.61 -24.39 9.39
C ARG A 177 23.85 -24.96 8.68
N SER A 178 25.00 -24.98 9.34
CA SER A 178 26.19 -25.60 8.78
C SER A 178 25.93 -27.05 8.45
N THR A 179 26.41 -27.52 7.29
CA THR A 179 26.29 -28.93 6.84
C THR A 179 27.02 -29.93 7.74
N ASP A 180 27.86 -29.43 8.62
CA ASP A 180 28.60 -30.25 9.58
C ASP A 180 27.70 -30.63 10.76
N ALA A 181 27.50 -31.91 10.96
CA ALA A 181 26.76 -32.47 12.11
C ALA A 181 27.46 -32.22 13.47
N SER A 182 28.74 -31.80 13.44
CA SER A 182 29.51 -31.52 14.66
C SER A 182 29.18 -30.15 15.22
N GLY A 183 28.88 -30.10 16.53
CA GLY A 183 28.67 -28.83 17.24
C GLY A 183 29.92 -27.96 17.26
N VAL A 184 29.70 -26.66 17.33
CA VAL A 184 30.75 -25.62 17.34
C VAL A 184 30.53 -24.70 18.51
N LEU A 185 31.58 -24.41 19.28
CA LEU A 185 31.62 -23.28 20.20
C LEU A 185 32.27 -22.10 19.49
N ALA A 186 31.54 -21.06 19.23
CA ALA A 186 32.03 -19.84 18.62
C ALA A 186 32.30 -18.78 19.70
N LEU A 187 33.46 -18.14 19.62
CA LEU A 187 33.86 -16.97 20.41
C LEU A 187 34.02 -15.78 19.46
N VAL A 188 33.32 -14.69 19.73
CA VAL A 188 33.38 -13.47 18.92
C VAL A 188 33.92 -12.33 19.78
N ILE A 189 34.96 -11.68 19.29
CA ILE A 189 35.59 -10.57 20.01
C ILE A 189 34.80 -9.29 19.78
N GLY A 190 34.07 -8.85 20.80
CA GLY A 190 33.34 -7.58 20.82
C GLY A 190 34.16 -6.42 21.29
N GLU A 191 33.52 -5.27 21.57
CA GLU A 191 34.20 -4.05 22.07
C GLU A 191 34.71 -4.23 23.52
N SER A 192 33.82 -4.63 24.42
CA SER A 192 34.10 -4.77 25.86
C SER A 192 33.84 -6.18 26.40
N HIS A 193 33.41 -7.10 25.56
CA HIS A 193 33.00 -8.47 25.94
C HIS A 193 33.44 -9.48 24.88
N VAL A 194 33.43 -10.75 25.23
CA VAL A 194 33.56 -11.84 24.27
C VAL A 194 32.20 -12.52 24.16
N GLY A 195 31.62 -12.51 22.95
CA GLY A 195 30.39 -13.24 22.64
C GLY A 195 30.68 -14.74 22.58
N LEU A 196 29.85 -15.54 23.19
CA LEU A 196 29.88 -17.00 23.16
C LEU A 196 28.61 -17.53 22.54
N GLN A 197 28.72 -18.40 21.53
CA GLN A 197 27.62 -19.14 20.93
C GLN A 197 27.97 -20.61 20.83
N ILE A 198 27.02 -21.46 21.15
CA ILE A 198 27.15 -22.90 20.91
C ILE A 198 26.07 -23.30 19.89
N THR A 199 26.51 -23.94 18.80
CA THR A 199 25.64 -24.51 17.79
C THR A 199 25.75 -26.03 17.80
N SER A 200 24.65 -26.74 17.71
CA SER A 200 24.59 -28.19 17.59
C SER A 200 23.24 -28.61 17.00
N GLY A 201 23.21 -29.74 16.32
CA GLY A 201 21.96 -30.32 15.82
C GLY A 201 21.16 -29.43 14.88
N GLY A 202 21.83 -28.51 14.18
CA GLY A 202 21.21 -27.58 13.24
C GLY A 202 20.55 -26.35 13.89
N GLY A 203 20.79 -26.10 15.19
CA GLY A 203 20.28 -24.93 15.90
C GLY A 203 21.33 -24.30 16.84
N VAL A 204 20.96 -23.12 17.36
CA VAL A 204 21.72 -22.41 18.40
C VAL A 204 21.27 -22.92 19.75
N VAL A 205 22.19 -23.52 20.48
CA VAL A 205 21.95 -24.15 21.77
C VAL A 205 22.11 -23.17 22.93
N ALA A 206 23.13 -22.33 22.89
CA ALA A 206 23.42 -21.34 23.92
C ALA A 206 24.00 -20.06 23.30
N LEU A 207 23.70 -18.93 23.92
CA LEU A 207 24.22 -17.59 23.62
C LEU A 207 24.54 -16.88 24.92
N ARG A 208 25.72 -16.30 25.05
CA ARG A 208 26.11 -15.50 26.22
C ARG A 208 27.08 -14.38 25.83
N ALA A 209 26.97 -13.24 26.49
CA ALA A 209 27.98 -12.19 26.47
C ALA A 209 28.86 -12.37 27.73
N LEU A 210 30.15 -12.63 27.55
CA LEU A 210 31.10 -12.76 28.64
C LEU A 210 31.65 -11.36 28.94
N GLU A 211 31.00 -10.69 29.85
CA GLU A 211 31.46 -9.41 30.38
C GLU A 211 32.75 -9.60 31.19
N SER A 212 33.57 -8.56 31.31
CA SER A 212 34.88 -8.63 31.97
C SER A 212 35.89 -9.61 31.34
N ALA A 213 35.54 -10.23 30.20
CA ALA A 213 36.48 -11.10 29.47
C ALA A 213 37.63 -10.32 28.81
N ILE A 214 37.48 -9.02 28.66
CA ILE A 214 38.44 -8.08 28.07
C ILE A 214 38.77 -7.01 29.13
N ASP A 215 40.03 -6.87 29.44
CA ASP A 215 40.53 -5.76 30.26
C ASP A 215 40.71 -4.53 29.34
N THR A 216 39.99 -3.47 29.65
CA THR A 216 40.04 -2.21 28.90
C THR A 216 40.90 -1.14 29.55
N GLY A 217 41.52 -1.43 30.72
CA GLY A 217 42.29 -0.49 31.54
C GLY A 217 43.72 -0.20 31.07
N GLY A 218 44.06 -0.51 29.82
CA GLY A 218 45.42 -0.28 29.31
C GLY A 218 45.64 -0.94 27.95
N SER A 219 46.53 -1.91 27.86
CA SER A 219 46.62 -2.77 26.71
C SER A 219 45.42 -3.75 26.74
N ARG A 220 44.63 -3.78 25.71
CA ARG A 220 43.50 -4.73 25.58
C ARG A 220 43.99 -6.18 25.78
N ALA A 221 43.74 -6.74 26.96
CA ALA A 221 44.17 -8.08 27.35
C ALA A 221 42.97 -8.98 27.56
N PHE A 222 43.07 -10.26 27.16
CA PHE A 222 42.00 -11.24 27.34
C PHE A 222 42.22 -12.02 28.63
N GLN A 223 41.19 -12.13 29.44
CA GLN A 223 41.16 -12.97 30.64
C GLN A 223 40.89 -14.43 30.26
N GLY A 224 41.91 -15.13 29.74
CA GLY A 224 41.80 -16.48 29.22
C GLY A 224 41.20 -17.50 30.20
N ASP A 225 41.53 -17.35 31.51
CA ASP A 225 40.97 -18.21 32.58
C ASP A 225 39.47 -18.02 32.73
N LEU A 226 39.02 -16.78 32.74
CA LEU A 226 37.58 -16.46 32.81
C LEU A 226 36.84 -17.02 31.61
N ILE A 227 37.35 -16.75 30.40
CA ILE A 227 36.73 -17.19 29.15
C ILE A 227 36.64 -18.73 29.10
N ALA A 228 37.70 -19.43 29.43
CA ALA A 228 37.74 -20.89 29.44
C ALA A 228 36.83 -21.49 30.52
N ARG A 229 36.76 -20.85 31.70
CA ARG A 229 35.85 -21.27 32.78
C ARG A 229 34.38 -21.10 32.35
N GLU A 230 34.02 -19.92 31.85
CA GLU A 230 32.63 -19.65 31.41
C GLU A 230 32.21 -20.53 30.24
N ALA A 231 33.09 -20.78 29.28
CA ALA A 231 32.86 -21.72 28.20
C ALA A 231 32.58 -23.14 28.70
N ARG A 232 33.39 -23.65 29.68
CA ARG A 232 33.18 -24.97 30.31
C ARG A 232 31.90 -25.01 31.13
N ILE A 233 31.58 -23.95 31.86
CA ILE A 233 30.30 -23.88 32.61
C ILE A 233 29.14 -23.96 31.62
N THR A 234 29.19 -23.17 30.53
CA THR A 234 28.13 -23.18 29.52
C THR A 234 27.98 -24.56 28.85
N LEU A 235 29.08 -25.20 28.49
CA LEU A 235 29.07 -26.56 27.96
C LEU A 235 28.52 -27.55 28.99
N GLY A 236 28.90 -27.43 30.27
CA GLY A 236 28.41 -28.28 31.35
C GLY A 236 26.91 -28.17 31.64
N GLN A 237 26.31 -27.04 31.35
CA GLN A 237 24.87 -26.80 31.50
C GLN A 237 24.05 -27.44 30.38
N LEU A 238 24.68 -27.85 29.27
CA LEU A 238 23.98 -28.47 28.16
C LEU A 238 23.69 -29.96 28.45
N PRO A 239 22.57 -30.48 27.90
CA PRO A 239 22.34 -31.92 27.82
C PRO A 239 23.55 -32.65 27.22
N ALA A 240 23.85 -33.83 27.74
CA ALA A 240 25.06 -34.61 27.36
C ALA A 240 25.13 -34.83 25.85
N ASP A 241 24.02 -35.16 25.23
CA ASP A 241 23.90 -35.46 23.79
C ASP A 241 24.23 -34.24 22.89
N LEU A 242 23.89 -33.02 23.33
CA LEU A 242 24.27 -31.76 22.64
C LEU A 242 25.71 -31.37 22.96
N ARG A 243 26.11 -31.45 24.22
CA ARG A 243 27.46 -31.12 24.66
C ARG A 243 28.51 -32.00 23.97
N ASP A 244 28.29 -33.34 23.92
CA ASP A 244 29.25 -34.29 23.38
C ASP A 244 29.40 -34.19 21.83
N SER A 245 28.46 -33.52 21.19
CA SER A 245 28.54 -33.18 19.76
C SER A 245 29.54 -32.05 19.46
N VAL A 246 29.82 -31.15 20.41
CA VAL A 246 30.74 -30.02 20.23
C VAL A 246 32.17 -30.55 20.13
N LYS A 247 32.82 -30.29 18.96
CA LYS A 247 34.15 -30.76 18.66
C LYS A 247 35.14 -29.65 18.33
N ARG A 248 34.64 -28.46 18.08
CA ARG A 248 35.47 -27.33 17.63
C ARG A 248 35.16 -26.09 18.42
N ILE A 249 36.26 -25.29 18.65
CA ILE A 249 36.17 -23.90 19.13
C ILE A 249 36.59 -23.02 17.97
N ARG A 250 35.75 -22.08 17.56
CA ARG A 250 36.08 -21.11 16.51
C ARG A 250 36.13 -19.71 17.11
N ILE A 251 37.21 -18.97 16.87
CA ILE A 251 37.39 -17.61 17.36
C ILE A 251 37.29 -16.64 16.18
N PHE A 252 36.36 -15.71 16.24
CA PHE A 252 36.09 -14.73 15.21
C PHE A 252 36.51 -13.33 15.64
N GLY A 253 37.21 -12.60 14.76
CA GLY A 253 37.60 -11.22 14.98
C GLY A 253 38.82 -10.78 14.17
N PRO A 254 39.37 -9.61 14.45
CA PRO A 254 40.64 -9.11 13.83
C PRO A 254 41.81 -10.07 14.11
N ARG A 255 42.67 -10.28 13.09
CA ARG A 255 43.76 -11.28 13.08
C ARG A 255 44.60 -11.29 14.36
N ASP A 256 45.07 -10.12 14.77
CA ASP A 256 45.98 -9.99 15.95
C ASP A 256 45.24 -10.30 17.26
N GLN A 257 43.98 -9.92 17.37
CA GLN A 257 43.16 -10.16 18.57
C GLN A 257 42.73 -11.62 18.66
N VAL A 258 42.34 -12.24 17.54
CA VAL A 258 42.01 -13.68 17.49
C VAL A 258 43.22 -14.52 17.92
N GLN A 259 44.43 -14.17 17.47
CA GLN A 259 45.63 -14.89 17.87
C GLN A 259 45.90 -14.73 19.36
N LYS A 260 45.84 -13.51 19.91
CA LYS A 260 46.01 -13.26 21.34
C LYS A 260 44.99 -14.04 22.20
N LEU A 261 43.72 -14.05 21.79
CA LEU A 261 42.72 -14.79 22.50
C LEU A 261 42.96 -16.31 22.38
N ALA A 262 43.32 -16.79 21.19
CA ALA A 262 43.63 -18.20 20.98
C ALA A 262 44.79 -18.66 21.90
N ASP A 263 45.87 -17.88 21.97
CA ASP A 263 47.02 -18.18 22.82
C ASP A 263 46.66 -18.13 24.30
N ALA A 264 45.79 -17.19 24.71
CA ALA A 264 45.32 -17.10 26.10
C ALA A 264 44.47 -18.30 26.55
N ILE A 265 43.65 -18.90 25.65
CA ILE A 265 42.75 -20.00 26.03
C ILE A 265 43.28 -21.39 25.68
N ARG A 266 44.23 -21.48 24.75
CA ARG A 266 44.79 -22.77 24.27
C ARG A 266 45.25 -23.68 25.40
N PRO A 267 46.05 -23.26 26.38
CA PRO A 267 46.54 -24.13 27.46
C PRO A 267 45.40 -24.74 28.30
N ARG A 268 44.22 -24.10 28.30
CA ARG A 268 43.05 -24.53 29.10
C ARG A 268 42.18 -25.54 28.38
N PHE A 269 42.35 -25.71 27.07
CA PHE A 269 41.58 -26.66 26.23
C PHE A 269 42.47 -27.78 25.64
N GLU A 270 43.83 -27.71 25.82
CA GLU A 270 44.74 -28.73 25.30
C GLU A 270 44.50 -30.15 25.87
N SER A 271 43.95 -30.25 27.07
CA SER A 271 43.59 -31.54 27.68
C SER A 271 42.26 -32.09 27.15
N GLY A 272 41.52 -31.38 26.28
CA GLY A 272 40.23 -31.73 25.75
C GLY A 272 40.29 -32.14 24.29
N SER A 273 39.20 -32.80 23.80
CA SER A 273 39.05 -33.20 22.40
C SER A 273 38.62 -32.05 21.46
N LEU A 274 38.67 -30.81 21.93
CA LEU A 274 38.17 -29.63 21.20
C LEU A 274 39.26 -29.03 20.30
N LYS A 275 39.03 -29.02 19.00
CA LYS A 275 39.93 -28.37 18.02
C LYS A 275 39.70 -26.87 18.00
N LEU A 276 40.78 -26.09 18.21
CA LEU A 276 40.72 -24.64 18.18
C LEU A 276 41.07 -24.10 16.78
N GLU A 277 40.18 -23.29 16.22
CA GLU A 277 40.31 -22.66 14.91
C GLU A 277 40.17 -21.14 15.04
N THR A 278 41.06 -20.40 14.39
CA THR A 278 40.99 -18.94 14.31
C THR A 278 40.46 -18.50 12.96
N VAL A 279 39.48 -17.60 12.97
CA VAL A 279 38.80 -17.13 11.76
C VAL A 279 38.84 -15.61 11.71
N SER A 280 39.71 -15.08 10.85
CA SER A 280 39.89 -13.63 10.65
C SER A 280 39.38 -13.13 9.30
N THR A 281 39.18 -14.06 8.34
CA THR A 281 38.70 -13.77 6.99
C THR A 281 37.68 -14.80 6.56
N TYR A 282 36.82 -14.45 5.61
CA TYR A 282 35.84 -15.39 5.07
C TYR A 282 36.44 -16.32 4.02
N PRO A 283 35.99 -17.58 3.95
CA PRO A 283 36.22 -18.44 2.79
C PRO A 283 35.54 -17.86 1.54
N PRO A 284 36.05 -18.11 0.33
CA PRO A 284 35.61 -17.46 -0.90
C PRO A 284 34.09 -17.65 -1.22
N ASN A 285 33.45 -18.70 -0.74
CA ASN A 285 32.07 -19.08 -1.07
C ASN A 285 31.17 -19.23 0.17
N GLU A 286 31.50 -18.62 1.30
CA GLU A 286 30.81 -18.76 2.60
C GLU A 286 29.28 -18.55 2.48
N PHE A 287 28.86 -17.59 1.69
CA PHE A 287 27.44 -17.23 1.53
C PHE A 287 26.80 -17.83 0.27
N GLY A 288 27.42 -18.85 -0.34
CA GLY A 288 27.00 -19.33 -1.65
C GLY A 288 27.14 -18.29 -2.78
N LYS A 289 28.00 -17.28 -2.53
CA LYS A 289 28.35 -16.21 -3.44
C LYS A 289 29.85 -15.93 -3.33
N THR A 290 30.47 -15.56 -4.45
CA THR A 290 31.88 -15.16 -4.44
C THR A 290 32.04 -13.84 -3.67
N ILE A 291 32.98 -13.81 -2.74
CA ILE A 291 33.37 -12.62 -1.99
C ILE A 291 34.83 -12.29 -2.30
N PRO A 292 35.23 -11.00 -2.19
CA PRO A 292 36.63 -10.62 -2.38
C PRO A 292 37.57 -11.39 -1.43
N ALA A 293 38.70 -11.80 -1.96
CA ALA A 293 39.73 -12.45 -1.15
C ALA A 293 40.14 -11.54 0.03
N GLU A 294 40.47 -12.17 1.16
CA GLU A 294 40.92 -11.47 2.39
C GLU A 294 39.85 -10.51 3.01
N THR A 295 38.59 -10.65 2.66
CA THR A 295 37.52 -9.89 3.34
C THR A 295 37.56 -10.20 4.84
N PRO A 296 37.81 -9.19 5.71
CA PRO A 296 37.88 -9.41 7.14
C PRO A 296 36.50 -9.76 7.72
N ILE A 297 36.54 -10.60 8.77
CA ILE A 297 35.32 -10.97 9.50
C ILE A 297 34.64 -9.74 10.08
N SER A 298 33.35 -9.65 9.92
CA SER A 298 32.50 -8.56 10.40
C SER A 298 31.05 -9.04 10.57
N GLU A 299 30.44 -8.73 11.71
CA GLU A 299 29.04 -9.01 11.96
C GLU A 299 28.13 -8.27 10.97
N ALA A 300 28.41 -6.98 10.74
CA ALA A 300 27.68 -6.14 9.80
C ALA A 300 27.73 -6.71 8.38
N PHE A 301 28.91 -7.18 7.94
CA PHE A 301 29.06 -7.85 6.65
C PHE A 301 28.23 -9.13 6.58
N SER A 302 28.39 -10.03 7.56
CA SER A 302 27.68 -11.32 7.57
C SER A 302 26.17 -11.18 7.49
N LEU A 303 25.59 -10.27 8.30
CA LEU A 303 24.15 -10.00 8.32
C LEU A 303 23.62 -9.54 6.95
N ALA A 304 24.33 -8.61 6.32
CA ALA A 304 23.94 -8.13 4.99
C ALA A 304 24.16 -9.19 3.91
N ALA A 305 25.26 -9.96 3.99
CA ALA A 305 25.59 -11.01 3.03
C ALA A 305 24.53 -12.13 3.01
N TRP A 306 24.14 -12.66 4.18
CA TRP A 306 23.08 -13.68 4.28
C TRP A 306 21.77 -13.19 3.66
N ARG A 307 21.39 -11.95 3.93
CA ARG A 307 20.16 -11.36 3.39
C ARG A 307 20.23 -11.18 1.87
N LEU A 308 21.37 -10.70 1.34
CA LEU A 308 21.58 -10.55 -0.10
C LEU A 308 21.72 -11.90 -0.83
N ALA A 309 22.22 -12.93 -0.14
CA ALA A 309 22.24 -14.29 -0.65
C ALA A 309 20.82 -14.92 -0.74
N GLY A 310 19.82 -14.29 -0.10
CA GLY A 310 18.45 -14.79 -0.09
C GLY A 310 18.20 -15.89 0.95
N LEU A 311 19.15 -16.13 1.84
CA LEU A 311 19.07 -17.16 2.87
C LEU A 311 18.38 -16.68 4.15
N GLY A 312 18.29 -15.34 4.33
CA GLY A 312 17.76 -14.73 5.55
C GLY A 312 18.69 -14.89 6.76
N ASN A 313 18.41 -14.16 7.82
CA ASN A 313 19.09 -14.32 9.10
C ASN A 313 18.43 -15.45 9.91
N GLU A 314 19.15 -16.03 10.83
CA GLU A 314 18.65 -17.16 11.65
C GLU A 314 17.54 -16.70 12.60
N PHE A 315 17.72 -15.54 13.20
CA PHE A 315 16.74 -14.90 14.06
C PHE A 315 16.23 -13.59 13.47
N GLU A 316 14.96 -13.31 13.72
CA GLU A 316 14.32 -12.06 13.29
C GLU A 316 13.57 -11.44 14.46
N PHE A 317 14.05 -10.29 14.93
CA PHE A 317 13.47 -9.55 16.05
C PHE A 317 12.71 -8.30 15.61
N LEU A 318 12.76 -7.95 14.32
CA LEU A 318 11.92 -6.87 13.81
C LEU A 318 10.48 -7.38 13.73
N PRO A 319 9.52 -6.72 14.41
CA PRO A 319 8.13 -7.11 14.34
C PRO A 319 7.65 -7.18 12.89
N PRO A 320 6.91 -8.24 12.51
CA PRO A 320 6.41 -8.35 11.15
C PRO A 320 5.55 -7.13 10.83
N LYS A 321 5.88 -6.42 9.76
CA LYS A 321 5.09 -5.29 9.27
C LYS A 321 3.75 -5.83 8.78
N VAL A 322 2.81 -5.97 9.71
CA VAL A 322 1.43 -6.37 9.40
C VAL A 322 0.82 -5.24 8.58
N SER A 323 0.43 -5.50 7.35
CA SER A 323 -0.26 -4.50 6.54
C SER A 323 -1.56 -4.07 7.25
N ALA A 324 -2.02 -2.83 7.01
CA ALA A 324 -3.28 -2.35 7.56
C ALA A 324 -4.45 -3.32 7.26
N TRP A 325 -4.40 -3.98 6.11
CA TRP A 325 -5.32 -5.04 5.68
C TRP A 325 -5.24 -6.29 6.57
N GLN A 326 -4.03 -6.74 6.91
CA GLN A 326 -3.83 -7.90 7.80
C GLN A 326 -4.24 -7.59 9.23
N ARG A 327 -4.02 -6.35 9.71
CA ARG A 327 -4.55 -5.91 11.03
C ARG A 327 -6.08 -5.85 11.04
N ALA A 328 -6.69 -5.37 9.97
CA ALA A 328 -8.14 -5.37 9.82
C ALA A 328 -8.69 -6.80 9.74
N SER A 329 -8.07 -7.69 8.95
CA SER A 329 -8.51 -9.08 8.82
C SER A 329 -8.30 -9.91 10.09
N ALA A 330 -7.26 -9.63 10.89
CA ALA A 330 -7.02 -10.29 12.17
C ALA A 330 -8.04 -9.87 13.26
N LYS A 331 -8.57 -8.64 13.20
CA LYS A 331 -9.66 -8.19 14.10
C LYS A 331 -11.00 -8.87 13.83
N TYR A 332 -11.19 -9.43 12.64
CA TYR A 332 -12.40 -10.14 12.28
C TYR A 332 -12.15 -11.65 12.33
N ALA A 333 -12.68 -12.32 13.37
CA ALA A 333 -12.62 -13.77 13.49
C ALA A 333 -13.08 -14.45 12.17
N PRO A 334 -12.44 -15.54 11.72
CA PRO A 334 -12.71 -16.15 10.40
C PRO A 334 -14.17 -16.51 10.14
N GLY A 335 -14.97 -16.74 11.22
CA GLY A 335 -16.40 -16.96 11.11
C GLY A 335 -17.23 -15.71 10.76
N LYS A 336 -16.80 -14.51 11.18
CA LYS A 336 -17.48 -13.25 10.82
C LYS A 336 -17.15 -12.79 9.40
N MET A 337 -15.92 -13.03 8.93
CA MET A 337 -15.53 -12.73 7.53
C MET A 337 -16.33 -13.55 6.52
N ARG A 338 -16.65 -14.83 6.79
CA ARG A 338 -17.51 -15.64 5.92
C ARG A 338 -18.92 -15.07 5.82
N LYS A 339 -19.49 -14.57 6.92
CA LYS A 339 -20.82 -13.92 6.91
C LYS A 339 -20.82 -12.61 6.13
N VAL A 340 -19.79 -11.76 6.31
CA VAL A 340 -19.65 -10.50 5.57
C VAL A 340 -19.42 -10.76 4.07
N ALA A 341 -18.60 -11.74 3.72
CA ALA A 341 -18.39 -12.14 2.32
C ALA A 341 -19.67 -12.71 1.69
N ALA A 342 -20.47 -13.49 2.43
CA ALA A 342 -21.75 -14.01 1.97
C ALA A 342 -22.78 -12.87 1.75
N ILE A 343 -22.84 -11.88 2.64
CA ILE A 343 -23.71 -10.70 2.50
C ILE A 343 -23.28 -9.85 1.29
N ALA A 344 -21.98 -9.62 1.11
CA ALA A 344 -21.46 -8.89 -0.05
C ALA A 344 -21.75 -9.63 -1.37
N ALA A 345 -21.57 -10.95 -1.41
CA ALA A 345 -21.90 -11.77 -2.57
C ALA A 345 -23.43 -11.75 -2.88
N ALA A 346 -24.28 -11.81 -1.85
CA ALA A 346 -25.73 -11.67 -2.01
C ALA A 346 -26.12 -10.29 -2.54
N ALA A 347 -25.52 -9.22 -2.05
CA ALA A 347 -25.77 -7.86 -2.55
C ALA A 347 -25.37 -7.71 -4.03
N VAL A 348 -24.23 -8.26 -4.44
CA VAL A 348 -23.80 -8.27 -5.85
C VAL A 348 -24.79 -9.06 -6.71
N LEU A 349 -25.25 -10.23 -6.24
CA LEU A 349 -26.26 -11.02 -6.97
C LEU A 349 -27.59 -10.28 -7.13
N ILE A 350 -28.04 -9.54 -6.10
CA ILE A 350 -29.24 -8.71 -6.18
C ILE A 350 -29.08 -7.61 -7.23
N VAL A 351 -27.94 -6.93 -7.25
CA VAL A 351 -27.67 -5.88 -8.25
C VAL A 351 -27.65 -6.45 -9.67
N VAL A 352 -27.01 -7.60 -9.88
CA VAL A 352 -26.97 -8.28 -11.17
C VAL A 352 -28.38 -8.74 -11.60
N ALA A 353 -29.16 -9.25 -10.66
CA ALA A 353 -30.56 -9.66 -10.93
C ALA A 353 -31.44 -8.45 -11.31
N LEU A 354 -31.29 -7.30 -10.64
CA LEU A 354 -32.02 -6.07 -10.97
C LEU A 354 -31.64 -5.54 -12.35
N PHE A 355 -30.34 -5.53 -12.68
CA PHE A 355 -29.89 -5.15 -14.03
C PHE A 355 -30.40 -6.12 -15.10
N GLY A 356 -30.33 -7.42 -14.85
CA GLY A 356 -30.84 -8.43 -15.76
C GLY A 356 -32.39 -8.30 -15.99
N TYR A 357 -33.12 -7.98 -14.91
CA TYR A 357 -34.57 -7.73 -15.00
C TYR A 357 -34.89 -6.47 -15.82
N GLN A 358 -34.11 -5.38 -15.62
CA GLN A 358 -34.22 -4.15 -16.42
C GLN A 358 -33.93 -4.38 -17.91
N GLU A 359 -32.87 -5.11 -18.23
CA GLU A 359 -32.50 -5.46 -19.60
C GLU A 359 -33.64 -6.34 -20.25
N TRP A 360 -34.19 -7.27 -19.50
CA TRP A 360 -35.27 -8.11 -19.99
C TRP A 360 -36.55 -7.30 -20.28
N GLN A 361 -36.95 -6.38 -19.40
CA GLN A 361 -38.05 -5.44 -19.65
C GLN A 361 -37.80 -4.52 -20.85
N LEU A 362 -36.57 -3.96 -20.92
CA LEU A 362 -36.16 -3.11 -22.05
C LEU A 362 -36.20 -3.88 -23.38
N SER A 363 -35.77 -5.14 -23.41
CA SER A 363 -35.83 -5.97 -24.62
C SER A 363 -37.27 -6.25 -25.05
N GLY A 364 -38.18 -6.50 -24.09
CA GLY A 364 -39.60 -6.66 -24.34
C GLY A 364 -40.29 -5.40 -24.89
N LEU A 365 -39.91 -4.23 -24.39
CA LEU A 365 -40.40 -2.93 -24.89
C LEU A 365 -39.78 -2.60 -26.26
N LYS A 366 -38.49 -2.88 -26.50
CA LYS A 366 -37.86 -2.71 -27.82
C LYS A 366 -38.51 -3.59 -28.89
N SER A 367 -38.89 -4.83 -28.55
CA SER A 367 -39.56 -5.72 -29.51
C SER A 367 -40.95 -5.22 -29.85
N LYS A 368 -41.72 -4.72 -28.88
CA LYS A 368 -43.04 -4.08 -29.13
C LYS A 368 -42.90 -2.81 -29.97
N TRP A 369 -41.91 -2.01 -29.71
CA TRP A 369 -41.60 -0.81 -30.50
C TRP A 369 -41.19 -1.15 -31.93
N ALA A 370 -40.40 -2.16 -32.14
CA ALA A 370 -40.02 -2.64 -33.48
C ALA A 370 -41.25 -3.14 -34.27
N GLY A 371 -42.21 -3.79 -33.60
CA GLY A 371 -43.46 -4.21 -34.22
C GLY A 371 -44.37 -3.05 -34.67
N MET A 372 -44.38 -1.95 -33.91
CA MET A 372 -45.15 -0.74 -34.23
C MET A 372 -44.45 0.26 -35.14
N ALA A 373 -43.15 0.08 -35.37
CA ALA A 373 -42.30 1.01 -36.14
C ALA A 373 -42.82 1.21 -37.59
N THR A 374 -43.44 0.20 -38.18
CA THR A 374 -44.00 0.24 -39.52
C THR A 374 -45.26 1.10 -39.55
N GLU A 375 -46.11 0.99 -38.53
CA GLU A 375 -47.33 1.79 -38.42
C GLU A 375 -47.02 3.26 -38.09
N VAL A 376 -46.03 3.51 -37.21
CA VAL A 376 -45.57 4.86 -36.87
C VAL A 376 -45.01 5.57 -38.11
N LYS A 377 -44.18 4.87 -38.91
CA LYS A 377 -43.67 5.42 -40.17
C LYS A 377 -44.77 5.74 -41.20
N SER A 378 -45.80 4.90 -41.28
CA SER A 378 -46.93 5.19 -42.16
C SER A 378 -47.74 6.40 -41.69
N LEU A 379 -47.94 6.55 -40.37
CA LEU A 379 -48.64 7.71 -39.79
C LEU A 379 -47.80 8.99 -39.93
N GLU A 380 -46.48 8.92 -39.76
CA GLU A 380 -45.57 10.05 -40.02
C GLU A 380 -45.61 10.50 -41.48
N SER A 381 -45.65 9.55 -42.44
CA SER A 381 -45.75 9.88 -43.85
C SER A 381 -47.11 10.54 -44.22
N ILE A 382 -48.17 10.08 -43.60
CA ILE A 382 -49.51 10.69 -43.77
C ILE A 382 -49.54 12.08 -43.12
N SER A 383 -48.95 12.25 -41.93
CA SER A 383 -48.87 13.52 -41.24
C SER A 383 -48.04 14.54 -42.01
N ALA A 384 -46.90 14.08 -42.63
CA ALA A 384 -46.10 14.91 -43.51
C ALA A 384 -46.86 15.34 -44.77
N GLN A 385 -47.67 14.48 -45.38
CA GLN A 385 -48.55 14.82 -46.50
C GLN A 385 -49.63 15.83 -46.09
N ILE A 386 -50.27 15.63 -44.96
CA ILE A 386 -51.25 16.59 -44.41
C ILE A 386 -50.59 17.97 -44.19
N SER A 387 -49.41 18.03 -43.62
CA SER A 387 -48.70 19.28 -43.38
C SER A 387 -48.28 19.99 -44.68
N GLN A 388 -48.03 19.25 -45.75
CA GLN A 388 -47.68 19.78 -47.05
C GLN A 388 -48.88 20.41 -47.76
N TYR A 389 -50.10 19.89 -47.55
CA TYR A 389 -51.35 20.40 -48.18
C TYR A 389 -52.13 21.37 -47.30
N ARG A 390 -51.84 21.49 -46.03
CA ARG A 390 -52.46 22.37 -45.05
C ARG A 390 -52.44 23.85 -45.48
N PRO A 391 -51.37 24.40 -46.02
CA PRO A 391 -51.35 25.80 -46.48
C PRO A 391 -52.38 26.15 -47.57
N TRP A 392 -52.79 25.16 -48.35
CA TRP A 392 -53.76 25.41 -49.44
C TRP A 392 -55.21 25.53 -48.96
N PHE A 393 -55.53 24.96 -47.85
CA PHE A 393 -56.90 25.03 -47.27
C PHE A 393 -57.05 26.17 -46.25
N ASP A 394 -56.03 26.55 -45.56
CA ASP A 394 -56.11 27.64 -44.56
C ASP A 394 -56.19 29.02 -45.14
N SER A 395 -55.78 29.25 -46.39
CA SER A 395 -55.77 30.53 -47.01
C SER A 395 -57.18 31.10 -47.34
N SER A 396 -58.10 30.28 -47.71
CA SER A 396 -59.47 30.70 -48.09
C SER A 396 -60.33 31.14 -46.88
N PHE A 397 -60.18 30.49 -45.74
CA PHE A 397 -60.89 30.85 -44.51
C PHE A 397 -60.41 32.15 -43.90
N ARG A 398 -59.14 32.50 -44.05
CA ARG A 398 -58.54 33.72 -43.51
C ARG A 398 -59.03 34.95 -44.23
N CYS A 399 -59.09 34.93 -45.55
CA CYS A 399 -59.64 36.03 -46.35
C CYS A 399 -61.14 36.26 -46.11
N LEU A 400 -61.90 35.18 -45.92
CA LEU A 400 -63.35 35.29 -45.59
C LEU A 400 -63.58 35.86 -44.19
N ASN A 401 -62.73 35.53 -43.20
CA ASN A 401 -62.84 36.13 -41.86
C ASN A 401 -62.51 37.62 -41.88
N ILE A 402 -61.48 38.03 -42.62
CA ILE A 402 -61.13 39.43 -42.79
C ILE A 402 -62.26 40.23 -43.43
N LEU A 403 -62.85 39.71 -44.50
CA LEU A 403 -64.04 40.30 -45.17
C LEU A 403 -65.24 40.41 -44.24
N LYS A 404 -65.49 39.36 -43.44
CA LYS A 404 -66.56 39.34 -42.45
C LYS A 404 -66.35 40.43 -41.38
N GLN A 405 -65.17 40.55 -40.84
CA GLN A 405 -64.86 41.57 -39.83
C GLN A 405 -64.96 42.99 -40.40
N LEU A 406 -64.55 43.18 -41.66
CA LEU A 406 -64.70 44.45 -42.36
C LEU A 406 -66.18 44.80 -42.54
N THR A 407 -66.99 43.87 -42.99
CA THR A 407 -68.42 44.06 -43.24
C THR A 407 -69.18 44.38 -41.93
N LEU A 408 -68.84 43.75 -40.81
CA LEU A 408 -69.46 44.05 -39.51
C LEU A 408 -69.10 45.45 -38.94
N ALA A 409 -67.98 46.02 -39.34
CA ALA A 409 -67.55 47.36 -38.90
C ALA A 409 -68.18 48.52 -39.74
N PHE A 410 -68.79 48.25 -40.89
CA PHE A 410 -69.54 49.21 -41.72
C PHE A 410 -70.97 49.38 -41.25
N PRO A 411 -71.47 50.59 -41.05
CA PRO A 411 -72.82 50.81 -40.62
C PRO A 411 -73.83 50.38 -41.70
N GLU A 412 -74.93 49.74 -41.30
CA GLU A 412 -75.97 49.25 -42.20
C GLU A 412 -76.79 50.34 -42.88
N ASP A 413 -76.72 51.59 -42.37
CA ASP A 413 -77.47 52.72 -42.89
C ASP A 413 -76.88 53.30 -44.22
N GLY A 414 -75.81 52.69 -44.75
CA GLY A 414 -75.15 53.13 -45.99
C GLY A 414 -74.39 54.44 -45.89
N SER A 415 -74.24 55.00 -44.71
CA SER A 415 -73.50 56.29 -44.49
C SER A 415 -72.01 56.19 -44.81
N VAL A 416 -71.43 55.00 -44.79
CA VAL A 416 -70.07 54.71 -45.23
C VAL A 416 -70.14 53.49 -46.20
N THR A 417 -69.58 53.67 -47.37
CA THR A 417 -69.55 52.58 -48.38
C THR A 417 -68.16 52.29 -48.86
N ALA A 418 -67.78 51.06 -48.86
CA ALA A 418 -66.48 50.60 -49.41
C ALA A 418 -66.62 50.51 -50.95
N LYS A 419 -65.67 51.08 -51.69
CA LYS A 419 -65.58 50.97 -53.12
C LYS A 419 -64.60 49.85 -53.56
N THR A 420 -63.49 49.76 -52.86
CA THR A 420 -62.47 48.75 -53.17
C THR A 420 -61.87 48.26 -51.89
N VAL A 421 -61.73 46.92 -51.76
CA VAL A 421 -61.05 46.24 -50.67
C VAL A 421 -59.99 45.39 -51.33
N GLU A 422 -58.75 45.64 -50.98
CA GLU A 422 -57.61 44.86 -51.44
C GLU A 422 -56.92 44.19 -50.24
N ILE A 423 -56.81 42.86 -50.26
CA ILE A 423 -56.12 42.10 -49.23
C ILE A 423 -54.76 41.68 -49.78
N ARG A 424 -53.69 42.18 -49.22
CA ARG A 424 -52.30 41.85 -49.60
C ARG A 424 -51.68 40.93 -48.54
N ASP A 425 -50.95 39.91 -48.99
CA ASP A 425 -50.20 38.98 -48.18
C ASP A 425 -50.99 38.42 -46.97
N MET A 426 -52.33 38.32 -47.07
CA MET A 426 -53.27 37.82 -46.06
C MET A 426 -53.21 38.54 -44.69
N ASN A 427 -52.43 39.57 -44.53
CA ASN A 427 -52.27 40.30 -43.28
C ASN A 427 -52.47 41.83 -43.43
N SER A 428 -52.36 42.41 -44.63
CA SER A 428 -52.57 43.83 -44.88
C SER A 428 -53.83 44.02 -45.70
N VAL A 429 -54.69 44.86 -45.23
CA VAL A 429 -55.99 45.19 -45.89
C VAL A 429 -56.02 46.68 -46.18
N ILE A 430 -56.22 47.01 -47.45
CA ILE A 430 -56.44 48.42 -47.93
C ILE A 430 -57.90 48.53 -48.33
N CYS A 431 -58.63 49.37 -47.63
CA CYS A 431 -60.02 49.71 -47.97
C CYS A 431 -60.17 51.15 -48.36
N SER A 432 -60.75 51.40 -49.54
CA SER A 432 -61.09 52.75 -49.98
C SER A 432 -62.59 52.89 -50.27
N GLY A 433 -63.16 54.06 -50.02
CA GLY A 433 -64.62 54.25 -50.16
C GLY A 433 -65.03 55.68 -49.95
N ASN A 434 -66.36 55.86 -49.84
CA ASN A 434 -66.98 57.19 -49.64
C ASN A 434 -67.76 57.18 -48.34
N ALA A 435 -67.72 58.26 -47.55
CA ALA A 435 -68.52 58.53 -46.38
C ALA A 435 -69.40 59.78 -46.53
N ALA A 436 -70.62 59.67 -46.10
CA ALA A 436 -71.56 60.81 -46.18
C ALA A 436 -71.13 61.94 -45.21
N ASN A 437 -70.66 61.60 -44.06
CA ASN A 437 -70.18 62.65 -43.11
C ASN A 437 -68.98 62.13 -42.29
N TYR A 438 -68.26 63.03 -41.64
CA TYR A 438 -67.03 62.76 -40.88
C TYR A 438 -67.27 61.90 -39.65
N ALA A 439 -68.41 62.09 -38.98
CA ALA A 439 -68.77 61.35 -37.78
C ALA A 439 -69.02 59.84 -38.03
N ALA A 440 -69.66 59.50 -39.16
CA ALA A 440 -69.89 58.13 -39.58
C ALA A 440 -68.56 57.42 -39.91
N LEU A 441 -67.67 58.06 -40.61
CA LEU A 441 -66.35 57.54 -40.93
C LEU A 441 -65.53 57.22 -39.65
N LEU A 442 -65.53 58.21 -38.71
CA LEU A 442 -64.82 58.00 -37.43
C LEU A 442 -65.34 56.84 -36.62
N ARG A 443 -66.68 56.64 -36.63
CA ARG A 443 -67.29 55.42 -35.96
C ARG A 443 -66.82 54.16 -36.63
N THR A 444 -66.82 54.03 -37.92
CA THR A 444 -66.35 52.89 -38.66
C THR A 444 -64.88 52.61 -38.39
N VAL A 445 -64.02 53.65 -38.32
CA VAL A 445 -62.60 53.51 -37.99
C VAL A 445 -62.42 53.05 -36.52
N HIS A 446 -63.22 53.62 -35.61
CA HIS A 446 -63.21 53.26 -34.20
C HIS A 446 -63.64 51.76 -33.97
N ASP A 447 -64.77 51.36 -34.60
CA ASP A 447 -65.32 50.01 -34.50
C ASP A 447 -64.35 48.98 -35.11
N LEU A 448 -63.66 49.35 -36.18
CA LEU A 448 -62.60 48.52 -36.75
C LEU A 448 -61.39 48.40 -35.83
N GLY A 449 -61.00 49.51 -35.17
CA GLY A 449 -59.88 49.55 -34.24
C GLY A 449 -60.13 48.90 -32.90
N THR A 450 -61.39 48.72 -32.49
CA THR A 450 -61.77 48.03 -31.24
C THR A 450 -61.77 46.49 -31.42
N ASN A 451 -61.70 46.01 -32.63
CA ASN A 451 -61.57 44.57 -32.89
C ASN A 451 -60.15 44.10 -32.54
N SER A 452 -60.06 43.09 -31.66
CA SER A 452 -58.81 42.60 -31.06
C SER A 452 -57.78 41.98 -32.04
N GLY A 453 -57.99 42.01 -33.31
CA GLY A 453 -57.08 41.54 -34.35
C GLY A 453 -56.53 42.60 -35.30
N VAL A 454 -56.86 43.85 -35.11
CA VAL A 454 -56.47 44.94 -36.02
C VAL A 454 -55.39 45.79 -35.42
N SER A 455 -54.29 45.98 -36.16
CA SER A 455 -53.16 46.84 -35.74
C SER A 455 -52.80 47.80 -36.90
N ALA A 456 -52.20 48.95 -36.54
CA ALA A 456 -51.64 49.94 -37.49
C ALA A 456 -52.71 50.55 -38.46
N LEU A 457 -53.87 50.90 -37.91
CA LEU A 457 -54.93 51.57 -38.71
C LEU A 457 -54.57 53.02 -39.04
N THR A 458 -54.34 53.34 -40.30
CA THR A 458 -53.94 54.66 -40.79
C THR A 458 -55.00 55.20 -41.78
N PRO A 459 -55.95 56.06 -41.35
CA PRO A 459 -56.96 56.65 -42.22
C PRO A 459 -56.39 57.84 -42.96
N GLN A 460 -56.58 57.89 -44.29
CA GLN A 460 -56.34 59.07 -45.16
C GLN A 460 -57.72 59.53 -45.69
N MET A 461 -57.94 60.87 -45.63
CA MET A 461 -59.21 61.48 -46.00
C MET A 461 -59.02 62.60 -47.01
N ARG A 462 -59.93 62.70 -47.96
CA ARG A 462 -59.88 63.75 -49.00
C ARG A 462 -61.29 64.19 -49.38
N GLY A 463 -61.54 65.55 -49.45
CA GLY A 463 -62.83 66.13 -49.88
C GLY A 463 -63.71 66.65 -48.74
N LYS A 464 -64.75 67.49 -49.06
CA LYS A 464 -65.66 68.14 -48.07
C LYS A 464 -67.06 67.51 -47.95
N SER A 465 -67.59 66.78 -48.92
CA SER A 465 -68.78 65.93 -48.90
C SER A 465 -69.12 65.53 -50.34
N PRO A 466 -69.25 64.24 -50.73
CA PRO A 466 -68.88 63.04 -49.90
C PRO A 466 -67.39 62.93 -49.68
N ILE A 467 -67.00 62.54 -48.47
CA ILE A 467 -65.58 62.35 -48.07
C ILE A 467 -65.04 61.08 -48.64
N GLN A 468 -64.06 61.15 -49.48
CA GLN A 468 -63.33 60.00 -49.93
C GLN A 468 -62.32 59.54 -48.86
N PHE A 469 -62.30 58.28 -48.48
CA PHE A 469 -61.37 57.78 -47.53
C PHE A 469 -60.61 56.59 -48.11
N SER A 470 -59.40 56.38 -47.56
CA SER A 470 -58.64 55.19 -47.74
C SER A 470 -57.97 54.87 -46.38
N PHE A 471 -58.09 53.69 -45.93
CA PHE A 471 -57.35 53.27 -44.72
C PHE A 471 -56.68 51.91 -44.96
N GLU A 472 -55.53 51.77 -44.38
CA GLU A 472 -54.72 50.53 -44.36
C GLU A 472 -54.62 50.04 -42.92
N TYR A 473 -54.82 48.76 -42.74
CA TYR A 473 -54.62 48.08 -41.42
C TYR A 473 -54.07 46.71 -41.61
N ARG A 474 -53.40 46.21 -40.55
CA ARG A 474 -52.85 44.86 -40.48
C ARG A 474 -53.70 44.00 -39.54
N VAL A 475 -53.99 42.80 -39.98
CA VAL A 475 -54.69 41.78 -39.14
C VAL A 475 -53.66 40.87 -38.52
N ASN A 476 -53.51 40.96 -37.20
CA ASN A 476 -52.67 40.01 -36.46
C ASN A 476 -53.33 38.65 -36.44
N GLY A 477 -52.57 37.60 -36.62
CA GLY A 477 -53.09 36.22 -36.60
C GLY A 477 -53.89 35.93 -35.32
N GLY A 478 -55.01 35.27 -35.43
CA GLY A 478 -55.90 34.94 -34.31
C GLY A 478 -55.22 34.06 -33.25
N PRO A 479 -55.83 33.81 -32.08
CA PRO A 479 -55.24 33.27 -30.85
C PRO A 479 -54.89 31.77 -30.89
N ASN A 480 -54.37 31.26 -32.01
CA ASN A 480 -54.05 29.82 -32.13
C ASN A 480 -52.69 29.58 -32.81
N GLU A 481 -51.67 30.38 -32.53
CA GLU A 481 -50.26 30.00 -32.80
C GLU A 481 -49.48 29.90 -31.50
N THR A 482 -49.89 29.01 -30.62
CA THR A 482 -49.06 28.42 -29.59
C THR A 482 -49.44 26.98 -29.43
N ARG A 483 -48.83 26.08 -30.26
CA ARG A 483 -48.30 24.76 -29.90
C ARG A 483 -47.70 24.06 -31.10
#